data_17cc8abf9964b6712558d1b33771ea8c
#
_entry.id   17cc8abf9964b6712558d1b33771ea8c
#
_cell.length_a   1.000
_cell.length_b   1.000
_cell.length_c   1.000
_cell.angle_alpha   90.00
_cell.angle_beta   90.00
_cell.angle_gamma   90.00
#
_symmetry.space_group_name_H-M   'P 1'
#
loop_
_entity.id
_entity.type
_entity.pdbx_description
1 polymer ?
#
loop_
_entity_poly.entity_id
_entity_poly.type
_entity_poly.pdbx_seq_one_letter_code
_entity_poly.pdbx_strand_id
1 'polypeptide(L)'
;MQKKPLTNRLANALPFYYGWVIVTNSAAISLSTRTIMAVAMLSVFVEPMTRDLGWSRGMLSTAVSLGGLCAVVTSPILGKWLDRYGSGAIIGVSSLLTGMLAIGLAFVSNPIGFYLMYVPGRMIFSGPLELGLPTALSNWFIQRRAKVLAIDSITKGAGLGLMAFIAQLFISGWGWRTAWMFLGIWTLVLGVIPSLILVSRKPEDMGLQVDPIKEAVDTESSKSSQSKTNLSAATEINLTVHQAVRTRAFWILAIFSGLGMMAQAGISLHQVAHYINLGLPPGSAALTASICAFAQILAGLFWAALGRRIPVRFLLAASAFTLSAASIASIVSNTIPTSLLASFAVGFGIGGISLLIRLAWADYYGREHLGSIRGWTMAAQIGGQAIGPVLSGFMFDYFGDYSWPFVIYAVSVLIAGIGVLLATPPKVTNRLETGQ
;
A
#
# COMPACT_ATOMS: atom_id res chain seq x y z
N MET A 1 -28.08 13.50 -12.56
CA MET A 1 -27.43 12.18 -12.83
C MET A 1 -27.13 12.10 -14.33
N GLN A 2 -25.89 12.28 -14.75
CA GLN A 2 -25.53 12.17 -16.17
C GLN A 2 -25.40 10.68 -16.51
N LYS A 3 -26.37 10.16 -17.30
CA LYS A 3 -26.23 8.86 -17.98
C LYS A 3 -25.01 8.96 -18.91
N LYS A 4 -23.98 8.19 -18.67
CA LYS A 4 -22.83 8.09 -19.60
C LYS A 4 -23.24 7.18 -20.77
N PRO A 5 -23.63 7.71 -21.96
CA PRO A 5 -24.21 6.89 -23.04
C PRO A 5 -23.23 5.85 -23.58
N LEU A 6 -21.92 6.11 -23.49
CA LEU A 6 -20.86 5.24 -23.97
C LEU A 6 -20.66 4.01 -23.07
N THR A 7 -20.69 4.19 -21.75
CA THR A 7 -20.59 3.09 -20.77
C THR A 7 -21.76 2.13 -20.87
N ASN A 8 -22.98 2.64 -21.06
CA ASN A 8 -24.17 1.79 -21.23
C ASN A 8 -24.15 1.00 -22.53
N ARG A 9 -23.65 1.60 -23.64
CA ARG A 9 -23.47 0.88 -24.92
C ARG A 9 -22.45 -0.24 -24.79
N LEU A 10 -21.31 0.03 -24.12
CA LEU A 10 -20.28 -0.97 -23.84
C LEU A 10 -20.81 -2.10 -22.95
N ALA A 11 -21.57 -1.77 -21.90
CA ALA A 11 -22.10 -2.77 -20.98
C ALA A 11 -23.07 -3.74 -21.67
N ASN A 12 -23.87 -3.24 -22.62
CA ASN A 12 -24.81 -4.07 -23.40
C ASN A 12 -24.12 -4.87 -24.51
N ALA A 13 -22.96 -4.43 -24.98
CA ALA A 13 -22.22 -5.10 -26.06
C ALA A 13 -21.28 -6.22 -25.55
N LEU A 14 -20.94 -6.23 -24.26
CA LEU A 14 -20.00 -7.19 -23.70
C LEU A 14 -20.70 -8.49 -23.31
N PRO A 15 -20.11 -9.68 -23.63
CA PRO A 15 -20.66 -10.98 -23.29
C PRO A 15 -20.45 -11.37 -21.81
N PHE A 16 -19.81 -10.51 -21.00
CA PHE A 16 -19.47 -10.74 -19.61
C PHE A 16 -19.85 -9.54 -18.73
N TYR A 17 -19.88 -9.76 -17.43
CA TYR A 17 -20.23 -8.73 -16.45
C TYR A 17 -19.30 -7.53 -16.50
N TYR A 18 -19.87 -6.33 -16.65
CA TYR A 18 -19.12 -5.07 -16.83
C TYR A 18 -18.17 -4.76 -15.65
N GLY A 19 -18.43 -5.29 -14.46
CA GLY A 19 -17.53 -5.18 -13.31
C GLY A 19 -16.09 -5.61 -13.60
N TRP A 20 -15.88 -6.56 -14.53
CA TRP A 20 -14.53 -6.96 -14.94
C TRP A 20 -13.79 -5.88 -15.74
N VAL A 21 -14.50 -5.02 -16.46
CA VAL A 21 -13.90 -3.82 -17.09
C VAL A 21 -13.38 -2.87 -16.01
N ILE A 22 -14.12 -2.73 -14.91
CA ILE A 22 -13.66 -1.92 -13.76
C ILE A 22 -12.40 -2.54 -13.12
N VAL A 23 -12.33 -3.86 -12.99
CA VAL A 23 -11.14 -4.57 -12.49
C VAL A 23 -9.94 -4.33 -13.41
N THR A 24 -10.11 -4.49 -14.71
CA THR A 24 -9.04 -4.26 -15.70
C THR A 24 -8.56 -2.81 -15.68
N ASN A 25 -9.48 -1.85 -15.59
CA ASN A 25 -9.13 -0.44 -15.46
C ASN A 25 -8.40 -0.15 -14.13
N SER A 26 -8.85 -0.73 -13.01
CA SER A 26 -8.15 -0.63 -11.73
C SER A 26 -6.73 -1.19 -11.81
N ALA A 27 -6.55 -2.33 -12.49
CA ALA A 27 -5.25 -2.93 -12.73
C ALA A 27 -4.35 -2.01 -13.57
N ALA A 28 -4.86 -1.43 -14.65
CA ALA A 28 -4.12 -0.48 -15.49
C ALA A 28 -3.66 0.76 -14.70
N ILE A 29 -4.54 1.31 -13.84
CA ILE A 29 -4.20 2.45 -12.96
C ILE A 29 -3.18 2.05 -11.90
N SER A 30 -3.31 0.85 -11.34
CA SER A 30 -2.35 0.34 -10.35
C SER A 30 -0.97 0.12 -10.97
N LEU A 31 -0.90 -0.28 -12.23
CA LEU A 31 0.35 -0.42 -12.99
C LEU A 31 0.93 0.93 -13.46
N SER A 32 0.10 1.93 -13.74
CA SER A 32 0.54 3.20 -14.32
C SER A 32 0.62 4.34 -13.31
N THR A 33 -0.50 4.74 -12.73
CA THR A 33 -0.65 5.98 -11.96
C THR A 33 -0.27 5.80 -10.49
N ARG A 34 -0.79 4.71 -9.88
CA ARG A 34 -0.71 4.48 -8.44
C ARG A 34 0.72 4.28 -7.95
N THR A 35 1.61 3.80 -8.79
CA THR A 35 3.00 3.49 -8.41
C THR A 35 3.95 4.68 -8.53
N ILE A 36 3.64 5.66 -9.37
CA ILE A 36 4.56 6.74 -9.75
C ILE A 36 4.95 7.65 -8.58
N MET A 37 4.01 7.99 -7.71
CA MET A 37 4.28 8.80 -6.51
C MET A 37 4.46 7.94 -5.24
N ALA A 38 4.69 6.63 -5.40
CA ALA A 38 5.03 5.74 -4.30
C ALA A 38 6.44 6.04 -3.77
N VAL A 39 6.66 5.76 -2.48
CA VAL A 39 7.98 5.94 -1.84
C VAL A 39 9.06 5.15 -2.57
N ALA A 40 8.77 3.88 -2.88
CA ALA A 40 9.71 3.01 -3.57
C ALA A 40 10.01 3.46 -5.02
N MET A 41 9.11 4.20 -5.68
CA MET A 41 9.42 4.79 -6.99
C MET A 41 10.44 5.92 -6.87
N LEU A 42 10.27 6.82 -5.89
CA LEU A 42 11.23 7.91 -5.68
C LEU A 42 12.63 7.37 -5.36
N SER A 43 12.76 6.18 -4.75
CA SER A 43 14.06 5.61 -4.39
C SER A 43 15.02 5.49 -5.59
N VAL A 44 14.49 5.23 -6.79
CA VAL A 44 15.26 5.14 -8.02
C VAL A 44 15.79 6.51 -8.48
N PHE A 45 15.12 7.59 -8.08
CA PHE A 45 15.45 8.97 -8.44
C PHE A 45 16.33 9.68 -7.42
N VAL A 46 16.43 9.18 -6.18
CA VAL A 46 17.20 9.84 -5.09
C VAL A 46 18.64 10.12 -5.53
N GLU A 47 19.35 9.08 -5.96
CA GLU A 47 20.76 9.20 -6.32
C GLU A 47 21.00 10.12 -7.52
N PRO A 48 20.34 9.95 -8.68
CA PRO A 48 20.56 10.81 -9.84
C PRO A 48 20.16 12.26 -9.59
N MET A 49 19.08 12.52 -8.81
CA MET A 49 18.65 13.89 -8.50
C MET A 49 19.60 14.58 -7.52
N THR A 50 20.05 13.88 -6.47
CA THR A 50 20.99 14.46 -5.50
C THR A 50 22.33 14.77 -6.14
N ARG A 51 22.81 13.93 -7.07
CA ARG A 51 24.05 14.15 -7.79
C ARG A 51 23.97 15.33 -8.78
N ASP A 52 22.86 15.45 -9.52
CA ASP A 52 22.70 16.49 -10.56
C ASP A 52 22.39 17.87 -9.96
N LEU A 53 21.61 17.93 -8.88
CA LEU A 53 21.10 19.17 -8.31
C LEU A 53 21.84 19.61 -7.02
N GLY A 54 22.72 18.76 -6.49
CA GLY A 54 23.45 19.03 -5.25
C GLY A 54 22.54 19.06 -4.00
N TRP A 55 21.36 18.42 -4.07
CA TRP A 55 20.39 18.43 -2.97
C TRP A 55 20.70 17.36 -1.93
N SER A 56 20.33 17.63 -0.67
CA SER A 56 20.44 16.63 0.39
C SER A 56 19.37 15.54 0.26
N ARG A 57 19.70 14.34 0.69
CA ARG A 57 18.76 13.22 0.74
C ARG A 57 17.67 13.45 1.80
N GLY A 58 18.01 14.16 2.88
CA GLY A 58 17.05 14.59 3.90
C GLY A 58 15.96 15.49 3.33
N MET A 59 16.31 16.41 2.42
CA MET A 59 15.33 17.27 1.73
C MET A 59 14.33 16.44 0.91
N LEU A 60 14.80 15.50 0.09
CA LEU A 60 13.93 14.63 -0.71
C LEU A 60 13.01 13.78 0.19
N SER A 61 13.57 13.24 1.28
CA SER A 61 12.83 12.42 2.24
C SER A 61 11.76 13.22 2.98
N THR A 62 12.04 14.48 3.32
CA THR A 62 11.07 15.37 3.97
C THR A 62 9.85 15.63 3.08
N ALA A 63 10.03 15.76 1.76
CA ALA A 63 8.92 15.90 0.83
C ALA A 63 8.00 14.66 0.81
N VAL A 64 8.57 13.45 0.92
CA VAL A 64 7.80 12.18 1.05
C VAL A 64 6.92 12.21 2.29
N SER A 65 7.51 12.57 3.42
CA SER A 65 6.83 12.61 4.73
C SER A 65 5.74 13.66 4.76
N LEU A 66 6.04 14.87 4.26
CA LEU A 66 5.06 15.96 4.19
C LEU A 66 3.87 15.58 3.32
N GLY A 67 4.08 14.98 2.15
CA GLY A 67 3.00 14.51 1.28
C GLY A 67 2.13 13.43 1.94
N GLY A 68 2.74 12.53 2.73
CA GLY A 68 2.01 11.56 3.53
C GLY A 68 1.15 12.22 4.60
N LEU A 69 1.70 13.17 5.36
CA LEU A 69 0.95 13.91 6.40
C LEU A 69 -0.20 14.72 5.80
N CYS A 70 0.01 15.39 4.66
CA CYS A 70 -1.06 16.09 3.96
C CYS A 70 -2.20 15.15 3.55
N ALA A 71 -1.89 13.91 3.17
CA ALA A 71 -2.91 12.92 2.83
C ALA A 71 -3.79 12.55 4.04
N VAL A 72 -3.23 12.50 5.26
CA VAL A 72 -4.01 12.24 6.49
C VAL A 72 -5.07 13.31 6.69
N VAL A 73 -4.65 14.57 6.61
CA VAL A 73 -5.53 15.72 6.83
C VAL A 73 -6.63 15.79 5.77
N THR A 74 -6.30 15.45 4.52
CA THR A 74 -7.26 15.53 3.40
C THR A 74 -8.14 14.28 3.27
N SER A 75 -7.77 13.13 3.84
CA SER A 75 -8.51 11.87 3.72
C SER A 75 -10.00 11.94 4.12
N PRO A 76 -10.42 12.63 5.21
CA PRO A 76 -11.84 12.74 5.55
C PRO A 76 -12.66 13.50 4.50
N ILE A 77 -12.05 14.52 3.87
CA ILE A 77 -12.68 15.32 2.80
C ILE A 77 -12.83 14.45 1.54
N LEU A 78 -11.79 13.69 1.21
CA LEU A 78 -11.76 12.80 0.06
C LEU A 78 -12.78 11.67 0.17
N GLY A 79 -13.02 11.13 1.36
CA GLY A 79 -14.06 10.15 1.61
C GLY A 79 -15.45 10.69 1.22
N LYS A 80 -15.78 11.91 1.66
CA LYS A 80 -17.04 12.59 1.30
C LYS A 80 -17.15 12.86 -0.21
N TRP A 81 -16.05 13.22 -0.86
CA TRP A 81 -16.03 13.43 -2.30
C TRP A 81 -16.20 12.14 -3.10
N LEU A 82 -15.60 11.04 -2.65
CA LEU A 82 -15.80 9.71 -3.24
C LEU A 82 -17.29 9.30 -3.20
N ASP A 83 -17.96 9.55 -2.08
CA ASP A 83 -19.38 9.26 -1.91
C ASP A 83 -20.25 10.16 -2.79
N ARG A 84 -19.90 11.43 -2.93
CA ARG A 84 -20.69 12.42 -3.69
C ARG A 84 -20.48 12.34 -5.20
N TYR A 85 -19.22 12.29 -5.66
CA TYR A 85 -18.87 12.38 -7.07
C TYR A 85 -18.59 11.04 -7.74
N GLY A 86 -18.44 9.98 -6.93
CA GLY A 86 -18.10 8.65 -7.40
C GLY A 86 -16.61 8.43 -7.64
N SER A 87 -16.20 7.18 -7.52
CA SER A 87 -14.79 6.76 -7.61
C SER A 87 -14.16 7.10 -8.97
N GLY A 88 -14.90 6.96 -10.07
CA GLY A 88 -14.37 7.19 -11.42
C GLY A 88 -13.90 8.62 -11.67
N ALA A 89 -14.69 9.62 -11.24
CA ALA A 89 -14.31 11.02 -11.38
C ALA A 89 -13.08 11.36 -10.52
N ILE A 90 -13.08 10.91 -9.26
CA ILE A 90 -11.97 11.15 -8.33
C ILE A 90 -10.68 10.51 -8.83
N ILE A 91 -10.73 9.25 -9.27
CA ILE A 91 -9.57 8.54 -9.82
C ILE A 91 -9.07 9.21 -11.10
N GLY A 92 -9.97 9.61 -12.01
CA GLY A 92 -9.61 10.27 -13.26
C GLY A 92 -8.92 11.63 -13.04
N VAL A 93 -9.49 12.48 -12.17
CA VAL A 93 -8.88 13.76 -11.80
C VAL A 93 -7.54 13.54 -11.07
N SER A 94 -7.48 12.57 -10.17
CA SER A 94 -6.23 12.22 -9.47
C SER A 94 -5.15 11.75 -10.44
N SER A 95 -5.49 10.93 -11.44
CA SER A 95 -4.57 10.50 -12.48
C SER A 95 -4.08 11.66 -13.34
N LEU A 96 -4.98 12.59 -13.72
CA LEU A 96 -4.62 13.79 -14.45
C LEU A 96 -3.61 14.64 -13.67
N LEU A 97 -3.93 14.95 -12.43
CA LEU A 97 -3.04 15.74 -11.58
C LEU A 97 -1.69 15.02 -11.36
N THR A 98 -1.70 13.73 -11.08
CA THR A 98 -0.46 12.94 -10.89
C THR A 98 0.40 12.97 -12.16
N GLY A 99 -0.18 12.80 -13.34
CA GLY A 99 0.55 12.88 -14.61
C GLY A 99 1.16 14.26 -14.85
N MET A 100 0.39 15.33 -14.62
CA MET A 100 0.88 16.70 -14.75
C MET A 100 2.01 17.02 -13.76
N LEU A 101 1.86 16.59 -12.50
CA LEU A 101 2.88 16.78 -11.47
C LEU A 101 4.16 15.99 -11.78
N ALA A 102 4.04 14.76 -12.31
CA ALA A 102 5.18 13.97 -12.74
C ALA A 102 5.92 14.63 -13.92
N ILE A 103 5.21 15.17 -14.91
CA ILE A 103 5.81 15.97 -15.99
C ILE A 103 6.48 17.23 -15.39
N GLY A 104 5.83 17.92 -14.45
CA GLY A 104 6.39 19.08 -13.76
C GLY A 104 7.72 18.76 -13.06
N LEU A 105 7.85 17.57 -12.46
CA LEU A 105 9.10 17.10 -11.84
C LEU A 105 10.27 17.02 -12.83
N ALA A 106 10.03 16.80 -14.11
CA ALA A 106 11.08 16.79 -15.13
C ALA A 106 11.76 18.16 -15.33
N PHE A 107 11.06 19.26 -15.00
CA PHE A 107 11.54 20.63 -15.19
C PHE A 107 12.03 21.29 -13.89
N VAL A 108 12.03 20.56 -12.79
CA VAL A 108 12.43 21.10 -11.48
C VAL A 108 13.93 21.35 -11.45
N SER A 109 14.31 22.56 -11.00
CA SER A 109 15.69 23.00 -10.80
C SER A 109 15.99 23.52 -9.38
N ASN A 110 14.95 23.69 -8.55
CA ASN A 110 15.11 24.20 -7.19
C ASN A 110 14.24 23.39 -6.19
N PRO A 111 14.58 23.40 -4.88
CA PRO A 111 13.87 22.64 -3.86
C PRO A 111 12.37 23.00 -3.74
N ILE A 112 12.04 24.28 -3.86
CA ILE A 112 10.64 24.75 -3.73
C ILE A 112 9.80 24.14 -4.85
N GLY A 113 10.27 24.17 -6.09
CA GLY A 113 9.60 23.56 -7.23
C GLY A 113 9.41 22.05 -7.04
N PHE A 114 10.40 21.36 -6.47
CA PHE A 114 10.28 19.95 -6.13
C PHE A 114 9.17 19.70 -5.12
N TYR A 115 9.11 20.46 -4.02
CA TYR A 115 8.05 20.33 -3.02
C TYR A 115 6.67 20.62 -3.60
N LEU A 116 6.55 21.66 -4.42
CA LEU A 116 5.27 22.03 -5.07
C LEU A 116 4.75 20.94 -6.02
N MET A 117 5.63 20.17 -6.65
CA MET A 117 5.24 19.09 -7.55
C MET A 117 5.10 17.75 -6.80
N TYR A 118 6.06 17.39 -5.96
CA TYR A 118 6.09 16.06 -5.34
C TYR A 118 5.11 15.90 -4.19
N VAL A 119 4.99 16.89 -3.30
CA VAL A 119 4.11 16.81 -2.11
C VAL A 119 2.64 16.61 -2.47
N PRO A 120 2.03 17.39 -3.39
CA PRO A 120 0.67 17.13 -3.85
C PRO A 120 0.52 15.78 -4.55
N GLY A 121 1.49 15.37 -5.37
CA GLY A 121 1.48 14.06 -6.02
C GLY A 121 1.49 12.91 -5.02
N ARG A 122 2.31 13.00 -3.99
CA ARG A 122 2.39 12.04 -2.89
C ARG A 122 1.10 12.02 -2.05
N MET A 123 0.50 13.17 -1.81
CA MET A 123 -0.81 13.31 -1.16
C MET A 123 -1.89 12.59 -1.97
N ILE A 124 -1.92 12.80 -3.30
CA ILE A 124 -2.89 12.13 -4.20
C ILE A 124 -2.70 10.62 -4.18
N PHE A 125 -1.46 10.13 -4.18
CA PHE A 125 -1.17 8.70 -4.04
C PHE A 125 -1.76 8.15 -2.74
N SER A 126 -1.43 8.75 -1.60
CA SER A 126 -1.78 8.23 -0.26
C SER A 126 -3.25 8.42 0.10
N GLY A 127 -3.96 9.35 -0.53
CA GLY A 127 -5.36 9.65 -0.31
C GLY A 127 -6.27 9.09 -1.41
N PRO A 128 -6.55 9.86 -2.48
CA PRO A 128 -7.56 9.48 -3.48
C PRO A 128 -7.34 8.14 -4.16
N LEU A 129 -6.09 7.79 -4.51
CA LEU A 129 -5.81 6.55 -5.23
C LEU A 129 -5.84 5.33 -4.31
N GLU A 130 -5.33 5.45 -3.08
CA GLU A 130 -5.36 4.35 -2.10
C GLU A 130 -6.76 4.07 -1.56
N LEU A 131 -7.63 5.08 -1.50
CA LEU A 131 -9.02 4.92 -1.08
C LEU A 131 -9.95 4.61 -2.26
N GLY A 132 -9.77 5.28 -3.39
CA GLY A 132 -10.72 5.27 -4.50
C GLY A 132 -10.77 3.95 -5.25
N LEU A 133 -9.62 3.31 -5.52
CA LEU A 133 -9.57 2.06 -6.27
C LEU A 133 -10.22 0.88 -5.52
N PRO A 134 -9.87 0.58 -4.25
CA PRO A 134 -10.56 -0.44 -3.49
C PRO A 134 -12.05 -0.15 -3.29
N THR A 135 -12.43 1.13 -3.16
CA THR A 135 -13.84 1.52 -3.02
C THR A 135 -14.60 1.26 -4.33
N ALA A 136 -14.02 1.62 -5.49
CA ALA A 136 -14.62 1.31 -6.79
C ALA A 136 -14.89 -0.19 -6.93
N LEU A 137 -13.88 -1.03 -6.66
CA LEU A 137 -14.00 -2.48 -6.75
C LEU A 137 -15.04 -3.03 -5.77
N SER A 138 -15.07 -2.51 -4.54
CA SER A 138 -16.01 -2.94 -3.52
C SER A 138 -17.47 -2.58 -3.82
N ASN A 139 -17.71 -1.51 -4.58
CA ASN A 139 -19.04 -1.11 -5.01
C ASN A 139 -19.58 -2.01 -6.14
N TRP A 140 -18.72 -2.61 -6.94
CA TRP A 140 -19.08 -3.47 -8.07
C TRP A 140 -19.18 -4.95 -7.72
N PHE A 141 -18.48 -5.38 -6.62
CA PHE A 141 -18.41 -6.78 -6.22
C PHE A 141 -18.72 -6.95 -4.73
N ILE A 142 -19.68 -7.79 -4.40
CA ILE A 142 -19.99 -8.20 -3.03
C ILE A 142 -19.41 -9.58 -2.75
N GLN A 143 -19.80 -10.59 -3.51
CA GLN A 143 -19.40 -11.98 -3.26
C GLN A 143 -17.94 -12.24 -3.67
N ARG A 144 -17.50 -11.62 -4.80
CA ARG A 144 -16.12 -11.75 -5.31
C ARG A 144 -15.20 -10.64 -4.81
N ARG A 145 -15.64 -9.82 -3.84
CA ARG A 145 -14.88 -8.67 -3.30
C ARG A 145 -13.44 -9.05 -2.90
N ALA A 146 -13.27 -10.14 -2.14
CA ALA A 146 -11.96 -10.60 -1.70
C ALA A 146 -11.03 -10.91 -2.90
N LYS A 147 -11.57 -11.56 -3.94
CA LYS A 147 -10.82 -11.90 -5.15
C LYS A 147 -10.36 -10.66 -5.92
N VAL A 148 -11.26 -9.70 -6.14
CA VAL A 148 -10.91 -8.49 -6.92
C VAL A 148 -9.98 -7.55 -6.14
N LEU A 149 -10.10 -7.47 -4.81
CA LEU A 149 -9.13 -6.73 -3.98
C LEU A 149 -7.76 -7.41 -3.93
N ALA A 150 -7.71 -8.75 -4.00
CA ALA A 150 -6.45 -9.47 -4.15
C ALA A 150 -5.79 -9.17 -5.50
N ILE A 151 -6.55 -9.12 -6.60
CA ILE A 151 -6.05 -8.73 -7.93
C ILE A 151 -5.49 -7.30 -7.88
N ASP A 152 -6.20 -6.34 -7.26
CA ASP A 152 -5.73 -4.96 -7.09
C ASP A 152 -4.41 -4.89 -6.31
N SER A 153 -4.27 -5.69 -5.26
CA SER A 153 -3.03 -5.74 -4.46
C SER A 153 -1.86 -6.33 -5.25
N ILE A 154 -2.10 -7.38 -6.03
CA ILE A 154 -1.09 -8.01 -6.90
C ILE A 154 -0.65 -7.04 -8.00
N THR A 155 -1.60 -6.39 -8.68
CA THR A 155 -1.29 -5.44 -9.75
C THR A 155 -0.57 -4.19 -9.24
N LYS A 156 -0.89 -3.72 -8.03
CA LYS A 156 -0.14 -2.66 -7.36
C LYS A 156 1.32 -3.05 -7.11
N GLY A 157 1.55 -4.24 -6.55
CA GLY A 157 2.90 -4.75 -6.30
C GLY A 157 3.70 -4.95 -7.59
N ALA A 158 3.08 -5.57 -8.60
CA ALA A 158 3.69 -5.76 -9.92
C ALA A 158 4.02 -4.42 -10.60
N GLY A 159 3.10 -3.44 -10.51
CA GLY A 159 3.32 -2.10 -11.04
C GLY A 159 4.49 -1.40 -10.38
N LEU A 160 4.63 -1.52 -9.06
CA LEU A 160 5.73 -0.92 -8.32
C LEU A 160 7.09 -1.46 -8.79
N GLY A 161 7.22 -2.78 -8.93
CA GLY A 161 8.45 -3.41 -9.42
C GLY A 161 8.74 -3.08 -10.89
N LEU A 162 7.74 -3.22 -11.77
CA LEU A 162 7.88 -2.99 -13.21
C LEU A 162 8.22 -1.52 -13.53
N MET A 163 7.50 -0.58 -12.91
CA MET A 163 7.73 0.85 -13.18
C MET A 163 9.06 1.35 -12.63
N ALA A 164 9.53 0.83 -11.49
CA ALA A 164 10.86 1.16 -10.98
C ALA A 164 11.96 0.69 -11.94
N PHE A 165 11.82 -0.51 -12.52
CA PHE A 165 12.75 -1.02 -13.52
C PHE A 165 12.73 -0.19 -14.82
N ILE A 166 11.53 0.14 -15.33
CA ILE A 166 11.38 1.00 -16.52
C ILE A 166 11.96 2.38 -16.26
N ALA A 167 11.68 3.00 -15.10
CA ALA A 167 12.24 4.29 -14.73
C ALA A 167 13.77 4.25 -14.75
N GLN A 168 14.38 3.18 -14.22
CA GLN A 168 15.84 3.03 -14.23
C GLN A 168 16.42 2.91 -15.64
N LEU A 169 15.73 2.22 -16.56
CA LEU A 169 16.15 2.16 -17.97
C LEU A 169 16.19 3.55 -18.62
N PHE A 170 15.14 4.37 -18.37
CA PHE A 170 15.10 5.75 -18.87
C PHE A 170 16.17 6.62 -18.21
N ILE A 171 16.40 6.49 -16.90
CA ILE A 171 17.44 7.22 -16.18
C ILE A 171 18.81 6.92 -16.75
N SER A 172 19.11 5.65 -17.01
CA SER A 172 20.41 5.21 -17.54
C SER A 172 20.66 5.65 -18.97
N GLY A 173 19.60 5.70 -19.81
CA GLY A 173 19.73 6.07 -21.22
C GLY A 173 19.63 7.57 -21.50
N TRP A 174 18.73 8.27 -20.81
CA TRP A 174 18.34 9.66 -21.15
C TRP A 174 18.24 10.59 -19.94
N GLY A 175 18.57 10.10 -18.75
CA GLY A 175 18.55 10.88 -17.52
C GLY A 175 17.19 10.90 -16.79
N TRP A 176 17.22 11.34 -15.54
CA TRP A 176 16.07 11.31 -14.63
C TRP A 176 14.93 12.25 -15.06
N ARG A 177 15.22 13.35 -15.74
CA ARG A 177 14.19 14.27 -16.26
C ARG A 177 13.31 13.59 -17.31
N THR A 178 13.93 12.87 -18.25
CA THR A 178 13.22 12.11 -19.28
C THR A 178 12.41 10.97 -18.68
N ALA A 179 12.92 10.33 -17.62
CA ALA A 179 12.16 9.30 -16.89
C ALA A 179 10.89 9.88 -16.25
N TRP A 180 10.94 11.03 -15.57
CA TRP A 180 9.74 11.70 -15.04
C TRP A 180 8.75 12.11 -16.13
N MET A 181 9.23 12.62 -17.25
CA MET A 181 8.39 12.98 -18.40
C MET A 181 7.67 11.75 -18.97
N PHE A 182 8.39 10.65 -19.18
CA PHE A 182 7.81 9.39 -19.62
C PHE A 182 6.73 8.88 -18.67
N LEU A 183 7.03 8.80 -17.37
CA LEU A 183 6.08 8.35 -16.35
C LEU A 183 4.83 9.22 -16.29
N GLY A 184 4.99 10.53 -16.43
CA GLY A 184 3.86 11.47 -16.47
C GLY A 184 2.97 11.26 -17.69
N ILE A 185 3.54 11.15 -18.90
CA ILE A 185 2.81 10.88 -20.15
C ILE A 185 2.10 9.52 -20.07
N TRP A 186 2.80 8.49 -19.58
CA TRP A 186 2.26 7.15 -19.36
C TRP A 186 1.01 7.18 -18.46
N THR A 187 1.09 7.95 -17.36
CA THR A 187 -0.06 8.18 -16.46
C THR A 187 -1.23 8.87 -17.16
N LEU A 188 -0.97 9.91 -17.95
CA LEU A 188 -2.03 10.63 -18.66
C LEU A 188 -2.76 9.71 -19.66
N VAL A 189 -2.02 8.90 -20.40
CA VAL A 189 -2.61 8.00 -21.41
C VAL A 189 -3.38 6.86 -20.76
N LEU A 190 -2.79 6.13 -19.81
CA LEU A 190 -3.40 4.92 -19.25
C LEU A 190 -4.27 5.17 -18.02
N GLY A 191 -4.04 6.25 -17.29
CA GLY A 191 -4.78 6.55 -16.07
C GLY A 191 -6.01 7.43 -16.29
N VAL A 192 -5.93 8.47 -17.13
CA VAL A 192 -6.99 9.49 -17.24
C VAL A 192 -8.13 9.01 -18.13
N ILE A 193 -7.81 8.71 -19.38
CA ILE A 193 -8.83 8.40 -20.42
C ILE A 193 -9.71 7.21 -19.98
N PRO A 194 -9.13 6.04 -19.62
CA PRO A 194 -9.93 4.90 -19.21
C PRO A 194 -10.76 5.17 -17.96
N SER A 195 -10.20 5.89 -16.97
CA SER A 195 -10.92 6.17 -15.72
C SER A 195 -12.14 7.06 -15.89
N LEU A 196 -12.01 8.10 -16.70
CA LEU A 196 -13.12 9.03 -16.94
C LEU A 196 -14.23 8.41 -17.82
N ILE A 197 -13.85 7.52 -18.73
CA ILE A 197 -14.77 6.90 -19.68
C ILE A 197 -15.40 5.62 -19.11
N LEU A 198 -14.59 4.71 -18.54
CA LEU A 198 -15.02 3.36 -18.19
C LEU A 198 -15.55 3.23 -16.77
N VAL A 199 -15.07 4.05 -15.80
CA VAL A 199 -15.49 3.87 -14.41
C VAL A 199 -16.79 4.59 -14.13
N SER A 200 -17.87 3.82 -13.87
CA SER A 200 -19.11 4.30 -13.30
C SER A 200 -19.13 4.15 -11.78
N ARG A 201 -19.92 4.96 -11.09
CA ARG A 201 -19.97 5.01 -9.63
C ARG A 201 -20.44 3.69 -9.03
N LYS A 202 -21.56 3.17 -9.52
CA LYS A 202 -22.22 1.95 -9.05
C LYS A 202 -22.85 1.22 -10.23
N PRO A 203 -22.98 -0.11 -10.17
CA PRO A 203 -23.68 -0.87 -11.21
C PRO A 203 -25.15 -0.46 -11.37
N GLU A 204 -25.82 -0.09 -10.26
CA GLU A 204 -27.22 0.35 -10.27
C GLU A 204 -27.44 1.63 -11.09
N ASP A 205 -26.45 2.53 -11.17
CA ASP A 205 -26.49 3.74 -11.99
C ASP A 205 -26.56 3.41 -13.50
N MET A 206 -26.19 2.18 -13.86
CA MET A 206 -26.24 1.62 -15.24
C MET A 206 -27.39 0.63 -15.44
N GLY A 207 -28.24 0.42 -14.41
CA GLY A 207 -29.29 -0.60 -14.44
C GLY A 207 -28.77 -2.03 -14.34
N LEU A 208 -27.55 -2.24 -13.88
CA LEU A 208 -26.93 -3.56 -13.71
C LEU A 208 -27.07 -4.03 -12.26
N GLN A 209 -27.19 -5.35 -12.09
CA GLN A 209 -27.14 -5.94 -10.76
C GLN A 209 -25.69 -6.03 -10.25
N VAL A 210 -25.53 -5.96 -8.92
CA VAL A 210 -24.21 -6.11 -8.27
C VAL A 210 -23.82 -7.59 -8.31
N ASP A 211 -22.68 -7.89 -8.91
CA ASP A 211 -22.03 -9.22 -8.93
C ASP A 211 -23.01 -10.38 -9.24
N PRO A 212 -23.68 -10.39 -10.43
CA PRO A 212 -24.66 -11.41 -10.76
C PRO A 212 -23.98 -12.78 -10.80
N ILE A 213 -24.40 -13.69 -9.91
CA ILE A 213 -24.08 -15.10 -10.05
C ILE A 213 -24.99 -15.63 -11.15
N LYS A 214 -24.44 -16.28 -12.17
CA LYS A 214 -25.20 -17.27 -12.90
C LYS A 214 -25.59 -18.30 -11.85
N GLU A 215 -26.87 -18.34 -11.50
CA GLU A 215 -27.42 -19.47 -10.77
C GLU A 215 -27.10 -20.71 -11.61
N ALA A 216 -26.06 -21.44 -11.17
CA ALA A 216 -25.96 -22.83 -11.55
C ALA A 216 -27.20 -23.46 -10.93
N VAL A 217 -28.11 -23.88 -11.81
CA VAL A 217 -29.22 -24.77 -11.49
C VAL A 217 -28.57 -26.04 -10.92
N ASP A 218 -28.46 -26.10 -9.62
CA ASP A 218 -28.26 -27.32 -8.83
C ASP A 218 -28.93 -27.08 -7.48
N THR A 219 -30.24 -27.22 -7.55
CA THR A 219 -31.15 -27.47 -6.42
C THR A 219 -30.75 -28.82 -5.85
N GLU A 220 -30.00 -28.86 -4.74
CA GLU A 220 -30.12 -29.91 -3.72
C GLU A 220 -29.03 -29.96 -2.65
N SER A 221 -28.01 -29.05 -2.65
CA SER A 221 -26.93 -29.12 -1.65
C SER A 221 -26.88 -27.96 -0.64
N SER A 222 -27.91 -27.08 -0.62
CA SER A 222 -27.83 -25.82 0.15
C SER A 222 -28.25 -25.93 1.63
N LYS A 223 -28.71 -27.08 2.09
CA LYS A 223 -29.21 -27.22 3.48
C LYS A 223 -28.15 -27.58 4.52
N SER A 224 -26.98 -28.08 4.10
CA SER A 224 -25.95 -28.49 5.05
C SER A 224 -24.87 -27.40 5.35
N SER A 225 -24.78 -26.36 4.50
CA SER A 225 -23.78 -25.28 4.68
C SER A 225 -24.28 -24.14 5.58
N GLN A 226 -25.58 -23.89 5.66
CA GLN A 226 -26.15 -22.87 6.53
C GLN A 226 -26.01 -23.19 8.02
N SER A 227 -26.00 -24.47 8.38
CA SER A 227 -25.89 -24.90 9.80
C SER A 227 -24.45 -24.70 10.33
N LYS A 228 -23.41 -24.77 9.49
CA LYS A 228 -22.03 -24.52 9.91
C LYS A 228 -21.65 -23.04 9.97
N THR A 229 -22.31 -22.19 9.18
CA THR A 229 -22.07 -20.73 9.19
C THR A 229 -22.69 -20.07 10.42
N ASN A 230 -23.82 -20.61 10.91
CA ASN A 230 -24.50 -20.09 12.11
C ASN A 230 -23.83 -20.48 13.43
N LEU A 231 -23.02 -21.56 13.47
CA LEU A 231 -22.26 -21.90 14.67
C LEU A 231 -20.97 -21.08 14.82
N SER A 232 -20.40 -20.54 13.73
CA SER A 232 -19.23 -19.64 13.81
C SER A 232 -19.61 -18.17 14.11
N ALA A 233 -20.85 -17.76 13.82
CA ALA A 233 -21.30 -16.39 14.09
C ALA A 233 -21.62 -16.13 15.57
N ALA A 234 -21.78 -17.18 16.37
CA ALA A 234 -22.19 -17.06 17.79
C ALA A 234 -21.06 -16.64 18.75
N THR A 235 -19.82 -16.46 18.27
CA THR A 235 -18.68 -16.17 19.16
C THR A 235 -17.75 -15.09 18.62
N GLU A 236 -18.14 -14.29 17.62
CA GLU A 236 -17.34 -13.14 17.20
C GLU A 236 -17.42 -12.05 18.28
N ILE A 237 -16.27 -11.78 18.89
CA ILE A 237 -16.10 -10.69 19.86
C ILE A 237 -16.10 -9.39 19.07
N ASN A 238 -17.15 -8.58 19.17
CA ASN A 238 -17.20 -7.24 18.59
C ASN A 238 -16.98 -6.19 19.68
N LEU A 239 -15.81 -5.56 19.69
CA LEU A 239 -15.47 -4.51 20.63
C LEU A 239 -15.67 -3.13 20.01
N THR A 240 -16.23 -2.21 20.79
CA THR A 240 -16.25 -0.78 20.42
C THR A 240 -14.86 -0.17 20.48
N VAL A 241 -14.65 0.97 19.82
CA VAL A 241 -13.35 1.72 19.88
C VAL A 241 -12.95 2.00 21.31
N HIS A 242 -13.89 2.43 22.15
CA HIS A 242 -13.63 2.75 23.55
C HIS A 242 -13.16 1.53 24.38
N GLN A 243 -13.72 0.36 24.11
CA GLN A 243 -13.29 -0.89 24.72
C GLN A 243 -11.92 -1.33 24.15
N ALA A 244 -11.72 -1.23 22.84
CA ALA A 244 -10.48 -1.62 22.19
C ALA A 244 -9.28 -0.84 22.70
N VAL A 245 -9.37 0.51 22.78
CA VAL A 245 -8.30 1.41 23.25
C VAL A 245 -7.89 1.13 24.70
N ARG A 246 -8.76 0.56 25.53
CA ARG A 246 -8.45 0.17 26.90
C ARG A 246 -7.66 -1.13 27.02
N THR A 247 -7.50 -1.88 25.92
CA THR A 247 -6.75 -3.14 25.93
C THR A 247 -5.25 -2.91 25.70
N ARG A 248 -4.40 -3.68 26.38
CA ARG A 248 -2.95 -3.67 26.14
C ARG A 248 -2.61 -4.09 24.71
N ALA A 249 -3.35 -5.04 24.16
CA ALA A 249 -3.16 -5.54 22.79
C ALA A 249 -3.32 -4.42 21.75
N PHE A 250 -4.24 -3.47 21.95
CA PHE A 250 -4.44 -2.34 21.03
C PHE A 250 -3.16 -1.50 20.88
N TRP A 251 -2.55 -1.09 21.99
CA TRP A 251 -1.37 -0.24 21.98
C TRP A 251 -0.14 -0.99 21.45
N ILE A 252 0.00 -2.27 21.83
CA ILE A 252 1.08 -3.12 21.28
C ILE A 252 0.97 -3.22 19.76
N LEU A 253 -0.22 -3.53 19.23
CA LEU A 253 -0.45 -3.63 17.79
C LEU A 253 -0.31 -2.27 17.09
N ALA A 254 -0.71 -1.17 17.72
CA ALA A 254 -0.56 0.18 17.17
C ALA A 254 0.93 0.58 17.07
N ILE A 255 1.71 0.36 18.13
CA ILE A 255 3.16 0.61 18.14
C ILE A 255 3.86 -0.31 17.13
N PHE A 256 3.53 -1.60 17.11
CA PHE A 256 4.04 -2.55 16.13
C PHE A 256 3.81 -2.07 14.70
N SER A 257 2.58 -1.60 14.42
CA SER A 257 2.24 -1.05 13.11
C SER A 257 3.06 0.18 12.75
N GLY A 258 3.22 1.10 13.70
CA GLY A 258 4.00 2.34 13.51
C GLY A 258 5.47 2.04 13.20
N LEU A 259 6.11 1.20 14.01
CA LEU A 259 7.53 0.82 13.84
C LEU A 259 7.75 -0.01 12.57
N GLY A 260 6.83 -0.93 12.24
CA GLY A 260 6.88 -1.67 10.99
C GLY A 260 6.74 -0.78 9.76
N MET A 261 5.83 0.21 9.79
CA MET A 261 5.66 1.18 8.70
C MET A 261 6.82 2.17 8.60
N MET A 262 7.46 2.51 9.71
CA MET A 262 8.69 3.32 9.74
C MET A 262 9.82 2.60 9.00
N ALA A 263 10.09 1.36 9.35
CA ALA A 263 11.11 0.55 8.68
C ALA A 263 10.77 0.33 7.19
N GLN A 264 9.53 -0.04 6.88
CA GLN A 264 9.09 -0.20 5.50
C GLN A 264 9.34 1.04 4.66
N ALA A 265 8.90 2.23 5.11
CA ALA A 265 9.01 3.45 4.33
C ALA A 265 10.47 3.91 4.19
N GLY A 266 11.25 3.83 5.27
CA GLY A 266 12.67 4.20 5.25
C GLY A 266 13.50 3.31 4.33
N ILE A 267 13.37 1.99 4.46
CA ILE A 267 14.06 1.02 3.60
C ILE A 267 13.61 1.20 2.15
N SER A 268 12.30 1.23 1.89
CA SER A 268 11.75 1.34 0.53
C SER A 268 12.21 2.59 -0.21
N LEU A 269 12.43 3.71 0.47
CA LEU A 269 12.93 4.93 -0.16
C LEU A 269 14.43 4.85 -0.46
N HIS A 270 15.21 4.34 0.48
CA HIS A 270 16.66 4.45 0.42
C HIS A 270 17.39 3.17 -0.03
N GLN A 271 16.66 2.06 -0.26
CA GLN A 271 17.23 0.77 -0.64
C GLN A 271 18.09 0.84 -1.89
N VAL A 272 17.60 1.47 -2.96
CA VAL A 272 18.36 1.57 -4.23
C VAL A 272 19.61 2.44 -4.03
N ALA A 273 19.46 3.59 -3.38
CA ALA A 273 20.57 4.49 -3.09
C ALA A 273 21.62 3.85 -2.14
N HIS A 274 21.16 3.03 -1.18
CA HIS A 274 22.04 2.26 -0.30
C HIS A 274 22.94 1.30 -1.09
N TYR A 275 22.37 0.51 -2.00
CA TYR A 275 23.15 -0.46 -2.77
C TYR A 275 24.07 0.21 -3.79
N ILE A 276 23.70 1.37 -4.37
CA ILE A 276 24.61 2.18 -5.19
C ILE A 276 25.78 2.69 -4.33
N ASN A 277 25.50 3.13 -3.11
CA ASN A 277 26.54 3.59 -2.16
C ASN A 277 27.52 2.47 -1.77
N LEU A 278 27.05 1.21 -1.74
CA LEU A 278 27.88 0.02 -1.53
C LEU A 278 28.67 -0.41 -2.79
N GLY A 279 28.55 0.34 -3.91
CA GLY A 279 29.29 0.11 -5.15
C GLY A 279 28.59 -0.79 -6.17
N LEU A 280 27.31 -1.14 -6.00
CA LEU A 280 26.59 -1.90 -7.00
C LEU A 280 26.23 -1.03 -8.22
N PRO A 281 26.24 -1.60 -9.44
CA PRO A 281 25.76 -0.91 -10.64
C PRO A 281 24.31 -0.45 -10.47
N PRO A 282 23.94 0.76 -10.96
CA PRO A 282 22.59 1.31 -10.77
C PRO A 282 21.45 0.41 -11.24
N GLY A 283 21.64 -0.33 -12.35
CA GLY A 283 20.64 -1.29 -12.83
C GLY A 283 20.42 -2.46 -11.87
N SER A 284 21.49 -3.02 -11.31
CA SER A 284 21.39 -4.09 -10.30
C SER A 284 20.79 -3.57 -8.99
N ALA A 285 21.12 -2.36 -8.59
CA ALA A 285 20.56 -1.72 -7.42
C ALA A 285 19.04 -1.47 -7.60
N ALA A 286 18.59 -1.01 -8.77
CA ALA A 286 17.15 -0.84 -9.06
C ALA A 286 16.41 -2.19 -9.07
N LEU A 287 17.06 -3.27 -9.54
CA LEU A 287 16.47 -4.61 -9.52
C LEU A 287 16.17 -5.09 -8.09
N THR A 288 16.92 -4.66 -7.08
CA THR A 288 16.63 -4.97 -5.67
C THR A 288 15.25 -4.48 -5.24
N ALA A 289 14.84 -3.28 -5.68
CA ALA A 289 13.50 -2.75 -5.39
C ALA A 289 12.40 -3.60 -6.06
N SER A 290 12.63 -4.07 -7.30
CA SER A 290 11.70 -4.94 -8.00
C SER A 290 11.57 -6.32 -7.32
N ILE A 291 12.69 -6.91 -6.89
CA ILE A 291 12.71 -8.18 -6.14
C ILE A 291 12.01 -8.01 -4.79
N CYS A 292 12.23 -6.91 -4.09
CA CYS A 292 11.54 -6.60 -2.85
C CYS A 292 10.02 -6.52 -3.05
N ALA A 293 9.54 -5.83 -4.10
CA ALA A 293 8.13 -5.75 -4.42
C ALA A 293 7.52 -7.11 -4.79
N PHE A 294 8.23 -7.92 -5.57
CA PHE A 294 7.83 -9.29 -5.91
C PHE A 294 7.73 -10.18 -4.66
N ALA A 295 8.72 -10.09 -3.77
CA ALA A 295 8.73 -10.83 -2.52
C ALA A 295 7.55 -10.47 -1.61
N GLN A 296 7.10 -9.21 -1.59
CA GLN A 296 5.90 -8.79 -0.85
C GLN A 296 4.64 -9.51 -1.34
N ILE A 297 4.51 -9.75 -2.65
CA ILE A 297 3.38 -10.49 -3.23
C ILE A 297 3.40 -11.95 -2.76
N LEU A 298 4.54 -12.61 -2.89
CA LEU A 298 4.72 -14.01 -2.45
C LEU A 298 4.50 -14.15 -0.94
N ALA A 299 5.01 -13.20 -0.16
CA ALA A 299 4.80 -13.15 1.29
C ALA A 299 3.31 -13.10 1.65
N GLY A 300 2.52 -12.30 0.90
CA GLY A 300 1.07 -12.24 1.11
C GLY A 300 0.40 -13.61 1.02
N LEU A 301 0.76 -14.41 0.02
CA LEU A 301 0.23 -15.77 -0.15
C LEU A 301 0.72 -16.72 0.95
N PHE A 302 2.01 -16.68 1.25
CA PHE A 302 2.62 -17.55 2.27
C PHE A 302 2.05 -17.30 3.67
N TRP A 303 2.05 -16.03 4.12
CA TRP A 303 1.57 -15.67 5.45
C TRP A 303 0.06 -15.87 5.60
N ALA A 304 -0.73 -15.67 4.52
CA ALA A 304 -2.16 -15.95 4.53
C ALA A 304 -2.46 -17.45 4.71
N ALA A 305 -1.68 -18.32 4.05
CA ALA A 305 -1.82 -19.76 4.20
C ALA A 305 -1.48 -20.21 5.63
N LEU A 306 -0.42 -19.65 6.19
CA LEU A 306 0.06 -19.99 7.54
C LEU A 306 -0.88 -19.46 8.63
N GLY A 307 -1.53 -18.30 8.39
CA GLY A 307 -2.51 -17.66 9.30
C GLY A 307 -3.75 -18.50 9.58
N ARG A 308 -4.01 -19.53 8.77
CA ARG A 308 -5.09 -20.51 9.04
C ARG A 308 -4.76 -21.51 10.16
N ARG A 309 -3.49 -21.66 10.52
CA ARG A 309 -3.00 -22.71 11.44
C ARG A 309 -2.33 -22.15 12.70
N ILE A 310 -1.77 -20.95 12.61
CA ILE A 310 -0.92 -20.38 13.67
C ILE A 310 -1.55 -19.06 14.14
N PRO A 311 -1.64 -18.81 15.46
CA PRO A 311 -2.12 -17.55 16.00
C PRO A 311 -1.35 -16.35 15.42
N VAL A 312 -2.07 -15.30 15.00
CA VAL A 312 -1.55 -14.16 14.25
C VAL A 312 -0.37 -13.44 14.93
N ARG A 313 -0.33 -13.41 16.27
CA ARG A 313 0.76 -12.80 17.04
C ARG A 313 2.14 -13.44 16.79
N PHE A 314 2.19 -14.76 16.63
CA PHE A 314 3.44 -15.48 16.34
C PHE A 314 3.90 -15.21 14.90
N LEU A 315 2.96 -15.10 13.98
CA LEU A 315 3.26 -14.77 12.58
C LEU A 315 3.72 -13.31 12.44
N LEU A 316 3.12 -12.38 13.18
CA LEU A 316 3.58 -10.99 13.25
C LEU A 316 5.01 -10.92 13.79
N ALA A 317 5.31 -11.65 14.87
CA ALA A 317 6.68 -11.73 15.40
C ALA A 317 7.66 -12.32 14.38
N ALA A 318 7.30 -13.43 13.74
CA ALA A 318 8.14 -14.07 12.72
C ALA A 318 8.42 -13.14 11.53
N SER A 319 7.39 -12.43 11.01
CA SER A 319 7.57 -11.46 9.93
C SER A 319 8.45 -10.27 10.34
N ALA A 320 8.32 -9.81 11.60
CA ALA A 320 9.17 -8.77 12.16
C ALA A 320 10.63 -9.23 12.30
N PHE A 321 10.86 -10.43 12.81
CA PHE A 321 12.22 -10.99 12.90
C PHE A 321 12.85 -11.19 11.52
N THR A 322 12.07 -11.63 10.54
CA THR A 322 12.54 -11.69 9.14
C THR A 322 12.95 -10.32 8.63
N LEU A 323 12.14 -9.27 8.84
CA LEU A 323 12.48 -7.92 8.42
C LEU A 323 13.71 -7.37 9.16
N SER A 324 13.82 -7.63 10.47
CA SER A 324 14.97 -7.23 11.28
C SER A 324 16.27 -7.86 10.76
N ALA A 325 16.29 -9.18 10.60
CA ALA A 325 17.45 -9.91 10.09
C ALA A 325 17.81 -9.45 8.66
N ALA A 326 16.81 -9.25 7.80
CA ALA A 326 16.99 -8.77 6.44
C ALA A 326 17.56 -7.34 6.38
N SER A 327 17.16 -6.46 7.30
CA SER A 327 17.71 -5.10 7.41
C SER A 327 19.20 -5.12 7.75
N ILE A 328 19.62 -5.99 8.69
CA ILE A 328 21.04 -6.18 9.00
C ILE A 328 21.78 -6.81 7.82
N ALA A 329 21.22 -7.85 7.19
CA ALA A 329 21.82 -8.47 6.00
C ALA A 329 22.04 -7.48 4.87
N SER A 330 21.13 -6.49 4.70
CA SER A 330 21.27 -5.44 3.67
C SER A 330 22.52 -4.59 3.86
N ILE A 331 22.98 -4.36 5.10
CA ILE A 331 24.16 -3.54 5.40
C ILE A 331 25.44 -4.19 4.87
N VAL A 332 25.54 -5.52 4.97
CA VAL A 332 26.74 -6.29 4.56
C VAL A 332 26.67 -6.85 3.14
N SER A 333 25.58 -6.58 2.43
CA SER A 333 25.31 -7.15 1.09
C SER A 333 25.93 -6.30 -0.01
N ASN A 334 27.21 -6.52 -0.31
CA ASN A 334 28.02 -5.76 -1.28
C ASN A 334 28.14 -6.45 -2.65
N THR A 335 27.51 -7.60 -2.87
CA THR A 335 27.48 -8.28 -4.16
C THR A 335 26.05 -8.36 -4.71
N ILE A 336 25.90 -8.51 -6.04
CA ILE A 336 24.58 -8.60 -6.66
C ILE A 336 23.73 -9.75 -6.07
N PRO A 337 24.23 -10.99 -5.94
CA PRO A 337 23.42 -12.08 -5.39
C PRO A 337 22.99 -11.84 -3.94
N THR A 338 23.90 -11.34 -3.08
CA THR A 338 23.60 -11.09 -1.67
C THR A 338 22.60 -9.93 -1.51
N SER A 339 22.71 -8.87 -2.32
CA SER A 339 21.78 -7.74 -2.29
C SER A 339 20.37 -8.14 -2.75
N LEU A 340 20.25 -8.99 -3.77
CA LEU A 340 18.96 -9.51 -4.23
C LEU A 340 18.31 -10.41 -3.17
N LEU A 341 19.11 -11.28 -2.52
CA LEU A 341 18.61 -12.15 -1.43
C LEU A 341 18.16 -11.34 -0.22
N ALA A 342 18.97 -10.37 0.22
CA ALA A 342 18.60 -9.47 1.31
C ALA A 342 17.33 -8.68 0.99
N SER A 343 17.21 -8.16 -0.22
CA SER A 343 16.03 -7.42 -0.69
C SER A 343 14.78 -8.30 -0.79
N PHE A 344 14.94 -9.56 -1.20
CA PHE A 344 13.86 -10.54 -1.15
C PHE A 344 13.38 -10.76 0.29
N ALA A 345 14.29 -10.97 1.23
CA ALA A 345 13.95 -11.15 2.64
C ALA A 345 13.30 -9.91 3.26
N VAL A 346 13.77 -8.71 2.90
CA VAL A 346 13.13 -7.42 3.28
C VAL A 346 11.69 -7.39 2.77
N GLY A 347 11.47 -7.64 1.48
CA GLY A 347 10.14 -7.66 0.89
C GLY A 347 9.23 -8.70 1.52
N PHE A 348 9.76 -9.87 1.83
CA PHE A 348 9.03 -10.96 2.48
C PHE A 348 8.57 -10.59 3.90
N GLY A 349 9.43 -9.93 4.69
CA GLY A 349 9.09 -9.40 6.01
C GLY A 349 8.04 -8.29 5.94
N ILE A 350 8.21 -7.30 5.04
CA ILE A 350 7.27 -6.20 4.83
C ILE A 350 5.88 -6.71 4.42
N GLY A 351 5.82 -7.65 3.47
CA GLY A 351 4.57 -8.26 3.00
C GLY A 351 3.83 -8.98 4.12
N GLY A 352 4.58 -9.68 4.99
CA GLY A 352 4.04 -10.32 6.19
C GLY A 352 3.44 -9.31 7.16
N ILE A 353 4.19 -8.31 7.58
CA ILE A 353 3.70 -7.26 8.49
C ILE A 353 2.44 -6.60 7.92
N SER A 354 2.47 -6.20 6.65
CA SER A 354 1.37 -5.48 6.00
C SER A 354 0.07 -6.30 5.90
N LEU A 355 0.14 -7.61 5.73
CA LEU A 355 -1.03 -8.49 5.69
C LEU A 355 -1.51 -8.83 7.09
N LEU A 356 -0.59 -9.33 7.93
CA LEU A 356 -0.92 -9.93 9.22
C LEU A 356 -1.45 -8.91 10.21
N ILE A 357 -1.00 -7.64 10.15
CA ILE A 357 -1.55 -6.59 11.01
C ILE A 357 -3.03 -6.33 10.71
N ARG A 358 -3.44 -6.43 9.45
CA ARG A 358 -4.86 -6.29 9.08
C ARG A 358 -5.70 -7.45 9.60
N LEU A 359 -5.14 -8.66 9.56
CA LEU A 359 -5.79 -9.84 10.13
C LEU A 359 -5.89 -9.74 11.65
N ALA A 360 -4.81 -9.31 12.33
CA ALA A 360 -4.79 -9.17 13.79
C ALA A 360 -5.87 -8.21 14.30
N TRP A 361 -6.11 -7.09 13.61
CA TRP A 361 -7.18 -6.17 13.99
C TRP A 361 -8.57 -6.81 13.88
N ALA A 362 -8.82 -7.59 12.83
CA ALA A 362 -10.10 -8.29 12.66
C ALA A 362 -10.27 -9.43 13.67
N ASP A 363 -9.23 -10.21 13.93
CA ASP A 363 -9.25 -11.36 14.83
C ASP A 363 -9.43 -10.95 16.31
N TYR A 364 -8.87 -9.79 16.70
CA TYR A 364 -8.87 -9.35 18.10
C TYR A 364 -10.10 -8.53 18.49
N TYR A 365 -10.65 -7.76 17.53
CA TYR A 365 -11.68 -6.75 17.83
C TYR A 365 -13.00 -6.97 17.08
N GLY A 366 -13.06 -7.98 16.20
CA GLY A 366 -14.25 -8.27 15.40
C GLY A 366 -14.40 -7.34 14.20
N ARG A 367 -15.52 -7.46 13.47
CA ARG A 367 -15.73 -6.76 12.19
C ARG A 367 -16.62 -5.54 12.28
N GLU A 368 -17.50 -5.49 13.28
CA GLU A 368 -18.57 -4.48 13.38
C GLU A 368 -18.03 -3.05 13.47
N HIS A 369 -16.99 -2.83 14.28
CA HIS A 369 -16.36 -1.51 14.49
C HIS A 369 -14.94 -1.42 13.94
N LEU A 370 -14.54 -2.36 13.08
CA LEU A 370 -13.16 -2.48 12.56
C LEU A 370 -12.68 -1.22 11.85
N GLY A 371 -13.55 -0.57 11.08
CA GLY A 371 -13.22 0.68 10.38
C GLY A 371 -12.81 1.81 11.33
N SER A 372 -13.61 2.00 12.38
CA SER A 372 -13.35 3.02 13.40
C SER A 372 -12.09 2.72 14.21
N ILE A 373 -11.87 1.45 14.60
CA ILE A 373 -10.67 1.01 15.33
C ILE A 373 -9.42 1.21 14.47
N ARG A 374 -9.47 0.83 13.20
CA ARG A 374 -8.36 1.03 12.27
C ARG A 374 -8.07 2.51 12.00
N GLY A 375 -9.10 3.37 12.00
CA GLY A 375 -8.93 4.80 11.87
C GLY A 375 -7.96 5.39 12.91
N TRP A 376 -8.07 4.96 14.17
CA TRP A 376 -7.14 5.36 15.24
C TRP A 376 -5.72 4.84 15.03
N THR A 377 -5.58 3.61 14.56
CA THR A 377 -4.26 3.00 14.36
C THR A 377 -3.55 3.51 13.10
N MET A 378 -4.30 4.03 12.13
CA MET A 378 -3.72 4.67 10.94
C MET A 378 -2.83 5.87 11.30
N ALA A 379 -3.14 6.61 12.36
CA ALA A 379 -2.29 7.71 12.83
C ALA A 379 -0.88 7.21 13.19
N ALA A 380 -0.77 6.08 13.89
CA ALA A 380 0.52 5.47 14.22
C ALA A 380 1.26 4.97 12.97
N GLN A 381 0.54 4.36 12.03
CA GLN A 381 1.11 3.86 10.76
C GLN A 381 1.65 5.00 9.91
N ILE A 382 0.88 6.08 9.76
CA ILE A 382 1.27 7.24 8.95
C ILE A 382 2.41 8.01 9.63
N GLY A 383 2.35 8.15 10.95
CA GLY A 383 3.46 8.72 11.72
C GLY A 383 4.76 7.95 11.50
N GLY A 384 4.70 6.62 11.57
CA GLY A 384 5.84 5.76 11.24
C GLY A 384 6.35 5.97 9.81
N GLN A 385 5.45 5.93 8.82
CA GLN A 385 5.81 6.18 7.42
C GLN A 385 6.43 7.56 7.18
N ALA A 386 6.05 8.57 7.94
CA ALA A 386 6.63 9.90 7.85
C ALA A 386 8.02 9.97 8.50
N ILE A 387 8.23 9.31 9.64
CA ILE A 387 9.49 9.34 10.38
C ILE A 387 10.59 8.56 9.62
N GLY A 388 10.27 7.39 9.06
CA GLY A 388 11.25 6.50 8.43
C GLY A 388 12.12 7.19 7.38
N PRO A 389 11.57 7.70 6.28
CA PRO A 389 12.34 8.36 5.22
C PRO A 389 13.18 9.54 5.72
N VAL A 390 12.61 10.37 6.60
CA VAL A 390 13.30 11.54 7.18
C VAL A 390 14.50 11.08 8.00
N LEU A 391 14.31 10.08 8.87
CA LEU A 391 15.38 9.51 9.68
C LEU A 391 16.56 9.03 8.79
N SER A 392 16.27 8.22 7.77
CA SER A 392 17.32 7.72 6.86
C SER A 392 18.01 8.83 6.11
N GLY A 393 17.27 9.83 5.61
CA GLY A 393 17.82 10.93 4.83
C GLY A 393 18.77 11.79 5.65
N PHE A 394 18.34 12.26 6.82
CA PHE A 394 19.20 13.09 7.70
C PHE A 394 20.37 12.32 8.27
N MET A 395 20.19 11.04 8.62
CA MET A 395 21.33 10.23 9.09
C MET A 395 22.35 9.99 7.97
N PHE A 396 21.89 9.79 6.74
CA PHE A 396 22.82 9.71 5.62
C PHE A 396 23.57 11.03 5.40
N ASP A 397 22.89 12.17 5.46
CA ASP A 397 23.51 13.48 5.29
C ASP A 397 24.60 13.74 6.38
N TYR A 398 24.43 13.13 7.58
CA TYR A 398 25.38 13.29 8.68
C TYR A 398 26.51 12.24 8.69
N PHE A 399 26.20 10.95 8.46
CA PHE A 399 27.16 9.84 8.56
C PHE A 399 27.76 9.42 7.22
N GLY A 400 27.14 9.79 6.08
CA GLY A 400 27.59 9.43 4.73
C GLY A 400 27.20 8.01 4.28
N ASP A 401 26.52 7.24 5.13
CA ASP A 401 26.07 5.88 4.82
C ASP A 401 24.66 5.57 5.38
N TYR A 402 24.11 4.42 4.99
CA TYR A 402 22.80 3.93 5.45
C TYR A 402 22.87 2.88 6.57
N SER A 403 24.05 2.54 7.08
CA SER A 403 24.21 1.47 8.08
C SER A 403 23.43 1.78 9.34
N TRP A 404 23.54 3.00 9.85
CA TRP A 404 22.84 3.42 11.06
C TRP A 404 21.32 3.41 10.94
N PRO A 405 20.70 4.01 9.91
CA PRO A 405 19.26 3.90 9.71
C PRO A 405 18.77 2.44 9.65
N PHE A 406 19.48 1.58 8.92
CA PHE A 406 19.09 0.17 8.80
C PHE A 406 19.22 -0.59 10.12
N VAL A 407 20.25 -0.29 10.95
CA VAL A 407 20.35 -0.83 12.32
C VAL A 407 19.17 -0.37 13.17
N ILE A 408 18.81 0.92 13.14
CA ILE A 408 17.68 1.45 13.89
C ILE A 408 16.39 0.74 13.47
N TYR A 409 16.16 0.53 12.18
CA TYR A 409 14.98 -0.21 11.70
C TYR A 409 15.00 -1.65 12.17
N ALA A 410 16.14 -2.34 12.09
CA ALA A 410 16.29 -3.70 12.56
C ALA A 410 15.97 -3.82 14.05
N VAL A 411 16.53 -2.96 14.88
CA VAL A 411 16.30 -2.95 16.33
C VAL A 411 14.85 -2.58 16.67
N SER A 412 14.30 -1.56 16.01
CA SER A 412 12.91 -1.11 16.24
C SER A 412 11.91 -2.22 15.94
N VAL A 413 12.09 -2.90 14.81
CA VAL A 413 11.20 -3.99 14.37
C VAL A 413 11.41 -5.24 15.21
N LEU A 414 12.65 -5.51 15.68
CA LEU A 414 12.95 -6.59 16.59
C LEU A 414 12.21 -6.39 17.94
N ILE A 415 12.32 -5.21 18.53
CA ILE A 415 11.61 -4.85 19.76
C ILE A 415 10.10 -4.97 19.58
N ALA A 416 9.58 -4.47 18.45
CA ALA A 416 8.17 -4.60 18.13
C ALA A 416 7.74 -6.08 17.99
N GLY A 417 8.57 -6.91 17.34
CA GLY A 417 8.35 -8.35 17.19
C GLY A 417 8.32 -9.11 18.53
N ILE A 418 9.20 -8.75 19.46
CA ILE A 418 9.18 -9.30 20.83
C ILE A 418 7.92 -8.81 21.57
N GLY A 419 7.63 -7.52 21.47
CA GLY A 419 6.46 -6.91 22.10
C GLY A 419 5.13 -7.53 21.63
N VAL A 420 4.98 -7.83 20.34
CA VAL A 420 3.73 -8.38 19.80
C VAL A 420 3.40 -9.78 20.31
N LEU A 421 4.39 -10.54 20.78
CA LEU A 421 4.16 -11.83 21.44
C LEU A 421 3.32 -11.69 22.71
N LEU A 422 3.40 -10.53 23.37
CA LEU A 422 2.62 -10.19 24.56
C LEU A 422 1.20 -9.73 24.23
N ALA A 423 0.89 -9.46 22.96
CA ALA A 423 -0.43 -9.07 22.50
C ALA A 423 -1.37 -10.28 22.47
N THR A 424 -2.01 -10.57 23.60
CA THR A 424 -3.03 -11.61 23.68
C THR A 424 -4.39 -11.06 23.26
N PRO A 425 -5.24 -11.85 22.55
CA PRO A 425 -6.60 -11.44 22.25
C PRO A 425 -7.35 -11.03 23.53
N PRO A 426 -8.09 -9.91 23.51
CA PRO A 426 -8.85 -9.46 24.67
C PRO A 426 -9.90 -10.50 25.06
N LYS A 427 -9.95 -10.86 26.34
CA LYS A 427 -11.02 -11.70 26.91
C LYS A 427 -12.22 -10.81 27.16
N VAL A 428 -13.37 -11.13 26.59
CA VAL A 428 -14.63 -10.50 26.98
C VAL A 428 -15.01 -11.07 28.34
N THR A 429 -14.85 -10.29 29.38
CA THR A 429 -15.48 -10.60 30.66
C THR A 429 -16.96 -10.21 30.51
N ASN A 430 -17.84 -11.20 30.38
CA ASN A 430 -19.29 -11.00 30.45
C ASN A 430 -19.64 -10.41 31.83
N ARG A 431 -19.64 -9.08 31.95
CA ARG A 431 -20.23 -8.37 33.08
C ARG A 431 -21.75 -8.17 32.88
N LEU A 432 -22.45 -9.19 32.38
CA LEU A 432 -23.90 -9.16 32.24
C LEU A 432 -24.63 -10.14 33.17
N GLU A 433 -23.89 -10.78 34.12
CA GLU A 433 -24.53 -11.71 35.07
C GLU A 433 -24.47 -11.27 36.55
N THR A 434 -24.19 -9.99 36.83
CA THR A 434 -24.42 -9.49 38.21
C THR A 434 -25.20 -8.18 38.14
N GLY A 435 -26.42 -8.28 37.62
CA GLY A 435 -27.51 -7.34 37.89
C GLY A 435 -28.22 -7.76 39.16
N GLN A 436 -27.79 -7.29 40.29
CA GLN A 436 -28.58 -7.04 41.47
C GLN A 436 -28.34 -5.61 41.91
#